data_1ff097b55da2448214258b23ceb18efd
#
_entry.id   1ff097b55da2448214258b23ceb18efd
#
_cell.length_a   1.000
_cell.length_b   1.000
_cell.length_c   1.000
_cell.angle_alpha   90.00
_cell.angle_beta   90.00
_cell.angle_gamma   90.00
#
_symmetry.space_group_name_H-M   'P 1'
#
loop_
_entity.id
_entity.type
_entity.pdbx_description
1 polymer ?
#
loop_
_entity_poly.entity_id
_entity_poly.type
_entity_poly.pdbx_seq_one_letter_code
_entity_poly.pdbx_strand_id
1 'polypeptide(L)'
;MNNLLELSNEQLTSSLSKMILSASGWRTIFAKSGEEQDNTTEITDALAGISLLIGKSFCDWFSKEFSQIKNKRIVLACDTRPTGKTIADYVLRSVIASGFDIRYVGVASAPEIMAYARKLDGFIYISASHNPIGHNGIKFGLNDGGVIDGEKSKVLIESFKNLCNQDDASEIAKNLFSSCNQDLLNEVYQKTEFYKKECLQSYSEFFYEITAASKDDGIIKPIFSSIKKSIKENPISVACDLNGSARCLSIDSKIFAENEIPFFTINDEAFKIAHEIIPEPENLIYCADFMKKLHSEGNNSVKLGYMPDCDGDRGNIVYWSDDENQPKILKAQEVFSLSVLSELAFMDYLADKFPQFKSEKKAISVNDPTSMRIEEIAKCFNVEVHRAEVGEANVVNLARELRNQNYQVRILGEGSNGGTITNPAAVRDPINTIFALLKLLCLKDEVLPNGKIVLGLFHRWCKFSGNESLYRENFTLDDVTKTLPKYITTGVSEPRAILHIQNSNHSDLKSKYQKNFEKFWQEKKSYLFDQYGISSWQAVCNNGTKQTNSLTDFSVSARGGLKIIFYNEEKNPISFIWMRGSGTESAFRVMCDVKVLDNSEISLTKATEFEKELLEYHSNLIKLSDSI
;
A
#
# COMPACT_ATOMS: atom_id res chain seq x y z
N MET A 1 -17.17 -30.99 5.43
CA MET A 1 -16.09 -30.90 4.40
C MET A 1 -16.35 -31.98 3.38
N ASN A 2 -16.40 -31.64 2.11
CA ASN A 2 -16.54 -32.61 1.02
C ASN A 2 -15.25 -33.41 0.91
N ASN A 3 -15.37 -34.73 0.68
CA ASN A 3 -14.22 -35.63 0.60
C ASN A 3 -13.43 -35.54 -0.73
N LEU A 4 -13.70 -34.56 -1.58
CA LEU A 4 -13.10 -34.34 -2.90
C LEU A 4 -13.21 -35.56 -3.85
N LEU A 5 -14.13 -36.50 -3.57
CA LEU A 5 -14.23 -37.77 -4.30
C LEU A 5 -14.50 -37.60 -5.80
N GLU A 6 -15.27 -36.57 -6.15
CA GLU A 6 -15.68 -36.27 -7.53
C GLU A 6 -14.77 -35.26 -8.24
N LEU A 7 -13.68 -34.81 -7.60
CA LEU A 7 -12.75 -33.83 -8.20
C LEU A 7 -12.09 -34.40 -9.45
N SER A 8 -12.16 -33.69 -10.58
CA SER A 8 -11.52 -34.04 -11.84
C SER A 8 -10.44 -33.04 -12.26
N ASN A 9 -9.56 -33.43 -13.16
CA ASN A 9 -8.51 -32.56 -13.71
C ASN A 9 -9.11 -31.40 -14.55
N GLU A 10 -10.22 -31.66 -15.27
CA GLU A 10 -10.92 -30.60 -16.03
C GLU A 10 -11.46 -29.49 -15.11
N GLN A 11 -11.98 -29.87 -13.95
CA GLN A 11 -12.47 -28.91 -12.97
C GLN A 11 -11.33 -28.05 -12.39
N LEU A 12 -10.16 -28.66 -12.11
CA LEU A 12 -8.94 -27.94 -11.68
C LEU A 12 -8.45 -26.97 -12.75
N THR A 13 -8.30 -27.43 -13.99
CA THR A 13 -7.85 -26.62 -15.12
C THR A 13 -8.82 -25.46 -15.41
N SER A 14 -10.14 -25.73 -15.36
CA SER A 14 -11.16 -24.70 -15.50
C SER A 14 -11.06 -23.63 -14.39
N SER A 15 -10.83 -24.06 -13.14
CA SER A 15 -10.67 -23.11 -12.02
C SER A 15 -9.37 -22.32 -12.14
N LEU A 16 -8.27 -22.96 -12.52
CA LEU A 16 -6.99 -22.30 -12.77
C LEU A 16 -7.10 -21.20 -13.83
N SER A 17 -7.85 -21.45 -14.91
CA SER A 17 -8.02 -20.47 -16.01
C SER A 17 -8.71 -19.17 -15.59
N LYS A 18 -9.47 -19.19 -14.49
CA LYS A 18 -10.16 -18.03 -13.91
C LYS A 18 -9.31 -17.29 -12.88
N MET A 19 -8.15 -17.83 -12.51
CA MET A 19 -7.29 -17.21 -11.51
C MET A 19 -6.41 -16.12 -12.11
N ILE A 20 -6.29 -15.04 -11.39
CA ILE A 20 -5.31 -13.99 -11.63
C ILE A 20 -4.06 -14.33 -10.79
N LEU A 21 -2.96 -14.65 -11.46
CA LEU A 21 -1.70 -15.03 -10.82
C LEU A 21 -0.67 -13.90 -11.00
N SER A 22 -0.29 -13.27 -9.90
CA SER A 22 0.68 -12.16 -9.90
C SER A 22 1.59 -12.19 -8.67
N ALA A 23 2.66 -11.41 -8.69
CA ALA A 23 3.55 -11.27 -7.54
C ALA A 23 2.85 -10.66 -6.30
N SER A 24 1.80 -9.87 -6.50
CA SER A 24 1.02 -9.26 -5.40
C SER A 24 -0.05 -10.18 -4.81
N GLY A 25 -0.17 -11.40 -5.30
CA GLY A 25 -1.11 -12.43 -4.84
C GLY A 25 -1.85 -13.12 -5.97
N TRP A 26 -2.37 -14.30 -5.67
CA TRP A 26 -3.16 -15.14 -6.57
C TRP A 26 -4.62 -15.02 -6.19
N ARG A 27 -5.50 -14.59 -7.08
CA ARG A 27 -6.88 -14.20 -6.77
C ARG A 27 -7.89 -14.84 -7.70
N THR A 28 -9.07 -15.14 -7.15
CA THR A 28 -10.27 -15.52 -7.92
C THR A 28 -11.51 -15.30 -7.03
N ILE A 29 -12.71 -15.51 -7.58
CA ILE A 29 -13.93 -15.62 -6.79
C ILE A 29 -13.91 -17.02 -6.14
N PHE A 30 -13.79 -17.08 -4.81
CA PHE A 30 -13.80 -18.32 -4.05
C PHE A 30 -15.19 -18.70 -3.55
N ALA A 31 -16.12 -17.74 -3.49
CA ALA A 31 -17.50 -18.00 -3.11
C ALA A 31 -18.11 -19.09 -4.02
N LYS A 32 -18.77 -20.08 -3.43
CA LYS A 32 -19.31 -21.28 -4.11
C LYS A 32 -20.28 -20.94 -5.24
N SER A 33 -21.04 -19.86 -5.11
CA SER A 33 -21.95 -19.37 -6.15
C SER A 33 -21.24 -18.85 -7.39
N GLY A 34 -20.00 -18.40 -7.26
CA GLY A 34 -19.26 -17.66 -8.28
C GLY A 34 -19.61 -16.17 -8.36
N GLU A 35 -20.40 -15.65 -7.42
CA GLU A 35 -20.82 -14.25 -7.35
C GLU A 35 -19.81 -13.40 -6.56
N GLU A 36 -19.49 -12.21 -7.07
CA GLU A 36 -18.50 -11.32 -6.44
C GLU A 36 -18.95 -10.79 -5.08
N GLN A 37 -20.26 -10.66 -4.84
CA GLN A 37 -20.82 -10.10 -3.61
C GLN A 37 -21.37 -11.19 -2.66
N ASP A 38 -21.12 -12.47 -2.94
CA ASP A 38 -21.58 -13.55 -2.08
C ASP A 38 -20.70 -13.66 -0.81
N ASN A 39 -21.35 -13.67 0.34
CA ASN A 39 -20.72 -13.78 1.66
C ASN A 39 -20.71 -15.20 2.24
N THR A 40 -20.89 -16.24 1.39
CA THR A 40 -20.81 -17.65 1.80
C THR A 40 -19.42 -18.02 2.31
N THR A 41 -19.37 -18.94 3.27
CA THR A 41 -18.12 -19.57 3.72
C THR A 41 -17.75 -20.80 2.88
N GLU A 42 -18.66 -21.26 2.00
CA GLU A 42 -18.45 -22.44 1.19
C GLU A 42 -17.69 -22.14 -0.09
N ILE A 43 -16.84 -23.09 -0.48
CA ILE A 43 -16.12 -23.10 -1.76
C ILE A 43 -16.45 -24.38 -2.53
N THR A 44 -16.19 -24.40 -3.83
CA THR A 44 -16.37 -25.60 -4.65
C THR A 44 -15.24 -26.62 -4.39
N ASP A 45 -15.48 -27.91 -4.71
CA ASP A 45 -14.45 -28.95 -4.60
C ASP A 45 -13.23 -28.64 -5.49
N ALA A 46 -13.46 -28.03 -6.65
CA ALA A 46 -12.39 -27.59 -7.52
C ALA A 46 -11.49 -26.52 -6.84
N LEU A 47 -12.09 -25.54 -6.18
CA LEU A 47 -11.34 -24.49 -5.45
C LEU A 47 -10.67 -25.02 -4.18
N ALA A 48 -11.25 -26.06 -3.55
CA ALA A 48 -10.62 -26.80 -2.46
C ALA A 48 -9.36 -27.56 -2.96
N GLY A 49 -9.48 -28.25 -4.09
CA GLY A 49 -8.35 -28.90 -4.77
C GLY A 49 -7.26 -27.90 -5.16
N ILE A 50 -7.63 -26.77 -5.75
CA ILE A 50 -6.72 -25.64 -6.04
C ILE A 50 -6.00 -25.17 -4.78
N SER A 51 -6.70 -25.02 -3.64
CA SER A 51 -6.09 -24.58 -2.39
C SER A 51 -5.03 -25.56 -1.86
N LEU A 52 -5.27 -26.88 -1.99
CA LEU A 52 -4.28 -27.92 -1.68
C LEU A 52 -3.04 -27.81 -2.59
N LEU A 53 -3.25 -27.67 -3.90
CA LEU A 53 -2.16 -27.57 -4.86
C LEU A 53 -1.37 -26.26 -4.70
N ILE A 54 -1.99 -25.17 -4.27
CA ILE A 54 -1.32 -23.92 -3.90
C ILE A 54 -0.35 -24.15 -2.74
N GLY A 55 -0.82 -24.78 -1.64
CA GLY A 55 0.04 -25.07 -0.50
C GLY A 55 1.23 -25.97 -0.88
N LYS A 56 0.97 -27.02 -1.68
CA LYS A 56 2.04 -27.91 -2.18
C LYS A 56 3.05 -27.18 -3.06
N SER A 57 2.59 -26.41 -4.03
CA SER A 57 3.49 -25.63 -4.90
C SER A 57 4.39 -24.69 -4.12
N PHE A 58 3.86 -24.01 -3.10
CA PHE A 58 4.68 -23.16 -2.25
C PHE A 58 5.71 -23.97 -1.47
N CYS A 59 5.32 -25.10 -0.86
CA CYS A 59 6.23 -25.96 -0.11
C CYS A 59 7.35 -26.55 -0.99
N ASP A 60 7.02 -27.02 -2.18
CA ASP A 60 7.99 -27.58 -3.13
C ASP A 60 8.98 -26.50 -3.58
N TRP A 61 8.48 -25.33 -3.99
CA TRP A 61 9.30 -24.18 -4.36
C TRP A 61 10.20 -23.74 -3.21
N PHE A 62 9.62 -23.55 -2.00
CA PHE A 62 10.37 -23.11 -0.83
C PHE A 62 11.47 -24.12 -0.45
N SER A 63 11.18 -25.42 -0.55
CA SER A 63 12.15 -26.47 -0.24
C SER A 63 13.31 -26.50 -1.23
N LYS A 64 13.07 -26.16 -2.49
CA LYS A 64 14.09 -26.07 -3.53
C LYS A 64 14.93 -24.81 -3.35
N GLU A 65 14.29 -23.67 -3.16
CA GLU A 65 14.95 -22.37 -3.03
C GLU A 65 15.78 -22.27 -1.74
N PHE A 66 15.27 -22.82 -0.64
CA PHE A 66 15.88 -22.77 0.70
C PHE A 66 16.21 -24.18 1.23
N SER A 67 16.91 -24.97 0.41
CA SER A 67 17.27 -26.36 0.73
C SER A 67 18.14 -26.52 1.98
N GLN A 68 18.85 -25.46 2.39
CA GLN A 68 19.66 -25.42 3.60
C GLN A 68 18.85 -25.36 4.90
N ILE A 69 17.57 -24.93 4.85
CA ILE A 69 16.70 -24.86 6.02
C ILE A 69 16.10 -26.25 6.28
N LYS A 70 16.48 -26.89 7.38
CA LYS A 70 16.01 -28.23 7.73
C LYS A 70 14.57 -28.21 8.26
N ASN A 71 14.29 -27.39 9.27
CA ASN A 71 12.97 -27.23 9.88
C ASN A 71 12.37 -25.91 9.37
N LYS A 72 11.53 -26.00 8.34
CA LYS A 72 10.91 -24.85 7.70
C LYS A 72 9.69 -24.42 8.50
N ARG A 73 9.77 -23.23 9.11
CA ARG A 73 8.71 -22.65 9.95
C ARG A 73 7.96 -21.57 9.19
N ILE A 74 6.68 -21.77 9.00
CA ILE A 74 5.84 -20.86 8.22
C ILE A 74 4.66 -20.42 9.06
N VAL A 75 4.26 -19.15 8.94
CA VAL A 75 2.99 -18.69 9.48
C VAL A 75 1.93 -18.65 8.39
N LEU A 76 0.70 -19.05 8.76
CA LEU A 76 -0.49 -18.93 7.95
C LEU A 76 -1.55 -18.14 8.70
N ALA A 77 -2.18 -17.20 7.99
CA ALA A 77 -3.33 -16.44 8.47
C ALA A 77 -4.31 -16.14 7.34
N CYS A 78 -5.50 -15.67 7.71
CA CYS A 78 -6.46 -15.11 6.76
C CYS A 78 -6.98 -13.74 7.26
N ASP A 79 -7.56 -12.96 6.34
CA ASP A 79 -8.36 -11.79 6.68
C ASP A 79 -9.79 -12.21 7.12
N THR A 80 -10.71 -11.24 7.25
CA THR A 80 -12.08 -11.49 7.69
C THR A 80 -13.04 -11.87 6.56
N ARG A 81 -12.55 -12.24 5.39
CA ARG A 81 -13.41 -12.73 4.29
C ARG A 81 -14.02 -14.09 4.66
N PRO A 82 -15.30 -14.32 4.30
CA PRO A 82 -16.02 -15.53 4.73
C PRO A 82 -15.33 -16.84 4.33
N THR A 83 -14.78 -16.93 3.11
CA THR A 83 -14.11 -18.14 2.60
C THR A 83 -12.71 -18.35 3.17
N GLY A 84 -12.13 -17.38 3.90
CA GLY A 84 -10.75 -17.39 4.36
C GLY A 84 -10.38 -18.61 5.20
N LYS A 85 -11.20 -18.93 6.21
CA LYS A 85 -10.98 -20.10 7.09
C LYS A 85 -11.10 -21.42 6.35
N THR A 86 -12.02 -21.53 5.39
CA THR A 86 -12.19 -22.74 4.57
C THR A 86 -10.97 -22.97 3.69
N ILE A 87 -10.48 -21.93 3.02
CA ILE A 87 -9.25 -22.00 2.22
C ILE A 87 -8.06 -22.38 3.12
N ALA A 88 -7.96 -21.76 4.30
CA ALA A 88 -6.89 -22.03 5.26
C ALA A 88 -6.81 -23.51 5.64
N ASP A 89 -7.95 -24.20 5.88
CA ASP A 89 -7.95 -25.62 6.21
C ASP A 89 -7.32 -26.49 5.13
N TYR A 90 -7.65 -26.23 3.84
CA TYR A 90 -7.05 -26.97 2.74
C TYR A 90 -5.55 -26.69 2.56
N VAL A 91 -5.14 -25.41 2.70
CA VAL A 91 -3.72 -25.03 2.64
C VAL A 91 -2.95 -25.65 3.81
N LEU A 92 -3.49 -25.64 5.04
CA LEU A 92 -2.88 -26.27 6.21
C LEU A 92 -2.60 -27.75 5.97
N ARG A 93 -3.60 -28.51 5.47
CA ARG A 93 -3.45 -29.94 5.17
C ARG A 93 -2.29 -30.21 4.21
N SER A 94 -2.19 -29.41 3.16
CA SER A 94 -1.13 -29.53 2.17
C SER A 94 0.25 -29.21 2.75
N VAL A 95 0.35 -28.16 3.57
CA VAL A 95 1.61 -27.74 4.19
C VAL A 95 2.08 -28.76 5.23
N ILE A 96 1.15 -29.32 6.04
CA ILE A 96 1.44 -30.39 7.02
C ILE A 96 1.89 -31.66 6.28
N ALA A 97 1.18 -32.07 5.21
CA ALA A 97 1.54 -33.23 4.41
C ALA A 97 2.93 -33.06 3.73
N SER A 98 3.36 -31.81 3.50
CA SER A 98 4.69 -31.48 2.96
C SER A 98 5.79 -31.41 4.04
N GLY A 99 5.47 -31.66 5.32
CA GLY A 99 6.44 -31.73 6.42
C GLY A 99 6.95 -30.41 6.96
N PHE A 100 6.19 -29.31 6.79
CA PHE A 100 6.54 -28.00 7.33
C PHE A 100 5.99 -27.81 8.76
N ASP A 101 6.73 -27.09 9.59
CA ASP A 101 6.23 -26.56 10.87
C ASP A 101 5.38 -25.32 10.58
N ILE A 102 4.05 -25.50 10.64
CA ILE A 102 3.10 -24.44 10.32
C ILE A 102 2.49 -23.85 11.60
N ARG A 103 2.52 -22.52 11.69
CA ARG A 103 1.90 -21.76 12.77
C ARG A 103 0.65 -21.05 12.24
N TYR A 104 -0.51 -21.58 12.55
CA TYR A 104 -1.76 -20.95 12.20
C TYR A 104 -2.17 -19.95 13.28
N VAL A 105 -2.39 -18.70 12.90
CA VAL A 105 -2.75 -17.61 13.82
C VAL A 105 -4.22 -17.17 13.66
N GLY A 106 -4.99 -17.89 12.83
CA GLY A 106 -6.38 -17.53 12.56
C GLY A 106 -6.48 -16.26 11.71
N VAL A 107 -7.28 -15.31 12.19
CA VAL A 107 -7.39 -13.99 11.54
C VAL A 107 -6.28 -13.08 12.01
N ALA A 108 -5.61 -12.45 11.05
CA ALA A 108 -4.59 -11.44 11.28
C ALA A 108 -4.62 -10.38 10.18
N SER A 109 -4.23 -9.15 10.50
CA SER A 109 -3.97 -8.13 9.48
C SER A 109 -2.67 -8.43 8.72
N ALA A 110 -2.53 -7.91 7.49
CA ALA A 110 -1.32 -8.13 6.70
C ALA A 110 -0.04 -7.64 7.42
N PRO A 111 0.02 -6.42 8.01
CA PRO A 111 1.21 -6.03 8.76
C PRO A 111 1.49 -6.90 9.98
N GLU A 112 0.47 -7.49 10.61
CA GLU A 112 0.62 -8.38 11.76
C GLU A 112 1.32 -9.69 11.38
N ILE A 113 0.80 -10.40 10.35
CA ILE A 113 1.42 -11.66 9.90
C ILE A 113 2.83 -11.42 9.36
N MET A 114 3.04 -10.32 8.64
CA MET A 114 4.34 -9.99 8.06
C MET A 114 5.38 -9.61 9.12
N ALA A 115 4.97 -8.96 10.21
CA ALA A 115 5.84 -8.73 11.36
C ALA A 115 6.25 -10.05 12.06
N TYR A 116 5.32 -10.98 12.20
CA TYR A 116 5.60 -12.29 12.81
C TYR A 116 6.48 -13.18 11.91
N ALA A 117 6.29 -13.13 10.60
CA ALA A 117 7.12 -13.84 9.63
C ALA A 117 8.61 -13.51 9.75
N ARG A 118 8.98 -12.33 10.24
CA ARG A 118 10.37 -11.92 10.52
C ARG A 118 11.07 -12.78 11.59
N LYS A 119 10.30 -13.52 12.40
CA LYS A 119 10.81 -14.49 13.40
C LYS A 119 10.79 -15.95 12.88
N LEU A 120 10.31 -16.15 11.66
CA LEU A 120 10.11 -17.44 11.01
C LEU A 120 10.83 -17.46 9.66
N ASP A 121 10.51 -18.42 8.79
CA ASP A 121 11.18 -18.56 7.50
C ASP A 121 10.35 -17.99 6.34
N GLY A 122 9.01 -17.88 6.52
CA GLY A 122 8.10 -17.33 5.52
C GLY A 122 6.65 -17.32 5.99
N PHE A 123 5.76 -16.90 5.08
CA PHE A 123 4.34 -16.85 5.34
C PHE A 123 3.48 -17.21 4.12
N ILE A 124 2.28 -17.69 4.41
CA ILE A 124 1.15 -17.79 3.47
C ILE A 124 0.02 -16.95 4.05
N TYR A 125 -0.50 -15.99 3.30
CA TYR A 125 -1.56 -15.11 3.76
C TYR A 125 -2.75 -15.15 2.81
N ILE A 126 -3.92 -15.48 3.35
CA ILE A 126 -5.17 -15.64 2.60
C ILE A 126 -5.95 -14.35 2.67
N SER A 127 -5.94 -13.60 1.59
CA SER A 127 -6.62 -12.31 1.43
C SER A 127 -6.69 -11.90 -0.04
N ALA A 128 -7.79 -11.25 -0.41
CA ALA A 128 -7.91 -10.50 -1.66
C ALA A 128 -7.88 -8.97 -1.45
N SER A 129 -7.44 -8.49 -0.26
CA SER A 129 -7.34 -7.07 0.10
C SER A 129 -8.69 -6.34 -0.09
N HIS A 130 -8.77 -5.42 -1.04
CA HIS A 130 -9.94 -4.57 -1.30
C HIS A 130 -10.90 -5.10 -2.40
N ASN A 131 -10.67 -6.31 -2.94
CA ASN A 131 -11.60 -6.89 -3.91
C ASN A 131 -12.99 -7.17 -3.28
N PRO A 132 -14.08 -7.30 -4.05
CA PRO A 132 -15.39 -7.66 -3.55
C PRO A 132 -15.37 -8.90 -2.61
N ILE A 133 -16.37 -9.04 -1.74
CA ILE A 133 -16.33 -9.96 -0.61
C ILE A 133 -16.26 -11.44 -1.00
N GLY A 134 -16.85 -11.83 -2.13
CA GLY A 134 -16.82 -13.21 -2.67
C GLY A 134 -15.47 -13.62 -3.26
N HIS A 135 -14.57 -12.64 -3.51
CA HIS A 135 -13.19 -12.91 -3.88
C HIS A 135 -12.38 -13.34 -2.68
N ASN A 136 -11.35 -14.13 -2.94
CA ASN A 136 -10.25 -14.35 -2.02
C ASN A 136 -8.94 -14.52 -2.80
N GLY A 137 -7.82 -14.58 -2.09
CA GLY A 137 -6.53 -14.72 -2.72
C GLY A 137 -5.48 -15.25 -1.75
N ILE A 138 -4.30 -15.55 -2.27
CA ILE A 138 -3.20 -16.04 -1.48
C ILE A 138 -1.95 -15.22 -1.82
N LYS A 139 -1.32 -14.66 -0.78
CA LYS A 139 -0.03 -13.97 -0.84
C LYS A 139 1.04 -14.84 -0.19
N PHE A 140 2.25 -14.81 -0.75
CA PHE A 140 3.40 -15.55 -0.23
C PHE A 140 4.53 -14.60 0.10
N GLY A 141 5.28 -14.88 1.16
CA GLY A 141 6.42 -14.06 1.51
C GLY A 141 7.46 -14.78 2.34
N LEU A 142 8.51 -14.05 2.66
CA LEU A 142 9.72 -14.55 3.31
C LEU A 142 9.94 -13.91 4.69
N ASN A 143 11.06 -14.25 5.30
CA ASN A 143 11.46 -13.83 6.65
C ASN A 143 11.84 -12.33 6.77
N ASP A 144 11.82 -11.56 5.70
CA ASP A 144 11.92 -10.11 5.78
C ASP A 144 10.55 -9.42 5.99
N GLY A 145 9.47 -10.20 5.98
CA GLY A 145 8.09 -9.73 6.11
C GLY A 145 7.51 -9.18 4.80
N GLY A 146 8.24 -9.25 3.70
CA GLY A 146 7.75 -8.83 2.39
C GLY A 146 7.25 -10.00 1.55
N VAL A 147 6.36 -9.69 0.60
CA VAL A 147 5.99 -10.65 -0.43
C VAL A 147 7.20 -11.03 -1.29
N ILE A 148 7.17 -12.24 -1.85
CA ILE A 148 8.23 -12.72 -2.75
C ILE A 148 8.38 -11.78 -3.94
N ASP A 149 9.61 -11.60 -4.41
CA ASP A 149 9.91 -10.75 -5.56
C ASP A 149 9.32 -11.29 -6.88
N GLY A 150 9.28 -10.44 -7.90
CA GLY A 150 8.65 -10.77 -9.17
C GLY A 150 9.29 -11.95 -9.90
N GLU A 151 10.60 -12.15 -9.81
CA GLU A 151 11.29 -13.25 -10.47
C GLU A 151 10.98 -14.58 -9.77
N LYS A 152 11.07 -14.62 -8.44
CA LYS A 152 10.67 -15.79 -7.65
C LYS A 152 9.19 -16.12 -7.80
N SER A 153 8.35 -15.08 -7.88
CA SER A 153 6.92 -15.24 -8.12
C SER A 153 6.63 -15.89 -9.47
N LYS A 154 7.34 -15.52 -10.54
CA LYS A 154 7.20 -16.16 -11.85
C LYS A 154 7.49 -17.67 -11.77
N VAL A 155 8.59 -18.04 -11.12
CA VAL A 155 8.97 -19.46 -10.95
C VAL A 155 7.90 -20.23 -10.18
N LEU A 156 7.36 -19.65 -9.10
CA LEU A 156 6.30 -20.26 -8.31
C LEU A 156 4.99 -20.40 -9.12
N ILE A 157 4.61 -19.37 -9.88
CA ILE A 157 3.44 -19.40 -10.77
C ILE A 157 3.56 -20.51 -11.82
N GLU A 158 4.72 -20.62 -12.47
CA GLU A 158 4.95 -21.67 -13.45
C GLU A 158 4.89 -23.06 -12.83
N SER A 159 5.51 -23.25 -11.66
CA SER A 159 5.44 -24.50 -10.90
C SER A 159 4.00 -24.88 -10.56
N PHE A 160 3.20 -23.94 -10.09
CA PHE A 160 1.79 -24.14 -9.77
C PHE A 160 0.96 -24.50 -11.01
N LYS A 161 1.13 -23.75 -12.12
CA LYS A 161 0.44 -24.07 -13.39
C LYS A 161 0.78 -25.47 -13.88
N ASN A 162 2.06 -25.82 -13.85
CA ASN A 162 2.52 -27.15 -14.26
C ASN A 162 1.90 -28.24 -13.38
N LEU A 163 1.84 -28.05 -12.05
CA LEU A 163 1.23 -29.01 -11.13
C LEU A 163 -0.28 -29.18 -11.40
N CYS A 164 -1.01 -28.09 -11.65
CA CYS A 164 -2.45 -28.16 -11.94
C CYS A 164 -2.77 -28.78 -13.30
N ASN A 165 -1.83 -28.78 -14.24
CA ASN A 165 -2.01 -29.34 -15.58
C ASN A 165 -1.45 -30.78 -15.74
N GLN A 166 -1.01 -31.44 -14.65
CA GLN A 166 -0.61 -32.85 -14.68
C GLN A 166 -1.84 -33.74 -14.83
N ASP A 167 -1.67 -34.86 -15.50
CA ASP A 167 -2.72 -35.86 -15.74
C ASP A 167 -3.29 -36.44 -14.43
N ASP A 168 -2.53 -36.38 -13.34
CA ASP A 168 -2.88 -36.87 -12.01
C ASP A 168 -3.09 -35.76 -10.97
N ALA A 169 -3.26 -34.49 -11.38
CA ALA A 169 -3.40 -33.34 -10.48
C ALA A 169 -4.54 -33.51 -9.47
N SER A 170 -5.69 -34.06 -9.88
CA SER A 170 -6.82 -34.33 -8.98
C SER A 170 -6.49 -35.41 -7.96
N GLU A 171 -5.75 -36.44 -8.34
CA GLU A 171 -5.31 -37.49 -7.42
C GLU A 171 -4.25 -36.97 -6.43
N ILE A 172 -3.34 -36.09 -6.88
CA ILE A 172 -2.41 -35.40 -5.99
C ILE A 172 -3.18 -34.59 -4.93
N ALA A 173 -4.19 -33.81 -5.34
CA ALA A 173 -5.02 -33.04 -4.39
C ALA A 173 -5.76 -33.94 -3.39
N LYS A 174 -6.38 -35.04 -3.85
CA LYS A 174 -7.05 -36.04 -2.99
C LYS A 174 -6.07 -36.68 -2.00
N ASN A 175 -4.87 -37.04 -2.49
CA ASN A 175 -3.84 -37.64 -1.66
C ASN A 175 -3.34 -36.66 -0.59
N LEU A 176 -3.12 -35.38 -0.91
CA LEU A 176 -2.76 -34.34 0.08
C LEU A 176 -3.83 -34.19 1.15
N PHE A 177 -5.11 -34.24 0.77
CA PHE A 177 -6.21 -34.17 1.71
C PHE A 177 -6.27 -35.39 2.64
N SER A 178 -6.16 -36.61 2.09
CA SER A 178 -6.30 -37.86 2.83
C SER A 178 -5.06 -38.26 3.63
N SER A 179 -3.86 -37.91 3.15
CA SER A 179 -2.59 -38.21 3.82
C SER A 179 -2.20 -37.21 4.91
N CYS A 180 -2.94 -36.12 5.05
CA CYS A 180 -2.69 -35.16 6.11
C CYS A 180 -2.81 -35.82 7.49
N ASN A 181 -1.76 -35.71 8.30
CA ASN A 181 -1.79 -36.19 9.68
C ASN A 181 -2.81 -35.39 10.50
N GLN A 182 -3.92 -36.05 10.86
CA GLN A 182 -5.05 -35.40 11.54
C GLN A 182 -4.69 -34.94 12.97
N ASP A 183 -3.79 -35.65 13.66
CA ASP A 183 -3.33 -35.27 14.99
C ASP A 183 -2.51 -33.98 14.95
N LEU A 184 -1.61 -33.87 13.97
CA LEU A 184 -0.86 -32.61 13.76
C LEU A 184 -1.78 -31.46 13.36
N LEU A 185 -2.78 -31.68 12.52
CA LEU A 185 -3.75 -30.65 12.14
C LEU A 185 -4.54 -30.18 13.37
N ASN A 186 -4.98 -31.11 14.22
CA ASN A 186 -5.67 -30.79 15.47
C ASN A 186 -4.75 -30.00 16.42
N GLU A 187 -3.49 -30.38 16.53
CA GLU A 187 -2.49 -29.65 17.32
C GLU A 187 -2.30 -28.21 16.82
N VAL A 188 -2.23 -28.01 15.51
CA VAL A 188 -2.13 -26.67 14.90
C VAL A 188 -3.33 -25.81 15.30
N TYR A 189 -4.55 -26.36 15.21
CA TYR A 189 -5.75 -25.64 15.63
C TYR A 189 -5.80 -25.35 17.13
N GLN A 190 -5.39 -26.29 17.98
CA GLN A 190 -5.32 -26.09 19.42
C GLN A 190 -4.32 -24.99 19.82
N LYS A 191 -3.26 -24.81 19.05
CA LYS A 191 -2.22 -23.79 19.27
C LYS A 191 -2.53 -22.43 18.64
N THR A 192 -3.66 -22.28 17.94
CA THR A 192 -3.99 -21.02 17.22
C THR A 192 -3.93 -19.81 18.15
N GLU A 193 -4.57 -19.86 19.31
CA GLU A 193 -4.57 -18.74 20.27
C GLU A 193 -3.19 -18.44 20.84
N PHE A 194 -2.36 -19.46 21.04
CA PHE A 194 -0.98 -19.29 21.48
C PHE A 194 -0.16 -18.55 20.42
N TYR A 195 -0.22 -19.02 19.17
CA TYR A 195 0.50 -18.38 18.08
C TYR A 195 -0.05 -16.98 17.72
N LYS A 196 -1.36 -16.76 17.89
CA LYS A 196 -1.95 -15.43 17.75
C LYS A 196 -1.36 -14.45 18.75
N LYS A 197 -1.19 -14.83 20.02
CA LYS A 197 -0.54 -13.99 21.04
C LYS A 197 0.91 -13.66 20.69
N GLU A 198 1.68 -14.65 20.22
CA GLU A 198 3.06 -14.41 19.74
C GLU A 198 3.10 -13.46 18.54
N CYS A 199 2.14 -13.59 17.62
CA CYS A 199 2.00 -12.75 16.44
C CYS A 199 1.71 -11.29 16.84
N LEU A 200 0.73 -11.06 17.71
CA LEU A 200 0.38 -9.73 18.23
C LEU A 200 1.55 -9.09 19.00
N GLN A 201 2.26 -9.89 19.81
CA GLN A 201 3.45 -9.39 20.52
C GLN A 201 4.54 -8.98 19.54
N SER A 202 4.81 -9.80 18.52
CA SER A 202 5.82 -9.51 17.50
C SER A 202 5.47 -8.26 16.71
N TYR A 203 4.19 -8.07 16.39
CA TYR A 203 3.75 -6.88 15.69
C TYR A 203 3.83 -5.63 16.57
N SER A 204 3.46 -5.74 17.86
CA SER A 204 3.60 -4.63 18.80
C SER A 204 5.06 -4.18 18.93
N GLU A 205 6.02 -5.12 19.12
CA GLU A 205 7.45 -4.84 19.16
C GLU A 205 7.94 -4.17 17.87
N PHE A 206 7.49 -4.68 16.72
CA PHE A 206 7.87 -4.17 15.42
C PHE A 206 7.29 -2.78 15.14
N PHE A 207 6.07 -2.51 15.60
CA PHE A 207 5.47 -1.18 15.54
C PHE A 207 6.34 -0.12 16.24
N TYR A 208 6.83 -0.41 17.46
CA TYR A 208 7.72 0.51 18.19
C TYR A 208 9.05 0.71 17.45
N GLU A 209 9.62 -0.36 16.90
CA GLU A 209 10.83 -0.30 16.06
C GLU A 209 10.63 0.62 14.86
N ILE A 210 9.52 0.44 14.11
CA ILE A 210 9.21 1.25 12.94
C ILE A 210 9.02 2.71 13.35
N THR A 211 8.17 2.98 14.34
CA THR A 211 7.79 4.35 14.72
C THR A 211 8.99 5.15 15.18
N ALA A 212 9.89 4.55 15.96
CA ALA A 212 11.11 5.20 16.46
C ALA A 212 12.31 5.09 15.52
N ALA A 213 12.21 4.38 14.40
CA ALA A 213 13.33 4.04 13.51
C ALA A 213 14.49 3.32 14.21
N SER A 214 14.24 2.63 15.33
CA SER A 214 15.26 2.01 16.17
C SER A 214 14.69 0.86 17.00
N LYS A 215 15.57 -0.10 17.35
CA LYS A 215 15.31 -1.14 18.36
C LYS A 215 15.81 -0.75 19.75
N ASP A 216 16.52 0.37 19.86
CA ASP A 216 17.12 0.82 21.11
C ASP A 216 16.09 1.53 21.98
N ASP A 217 15.85 0.98 23.16
CA ASP A 217 14.98 1.58 24.18
C ASP A 217 15.40 3.00 24.56
N GLY A 218 16.68 3.32 24.48
CA GLY A 218 17.21 4.67 24.71
C GLY A 218 16.75 5.69 23.65
N ILE A 219 16.22 5.23 22.51
CA ILE A 219 15.64 6.05 21.44
C ILE A 219 14.12 5.94 21.47
N ILE A 220 13.57 4.72 21.58
CA ILE A 220 12.12 4.47 21.58
C ILE A 220 11.43 5.25 22.71
N LYS A 221 11.88 5.05 23.96
CA LYS A 221 11.24 5.64 25.16
C LYS A 221 11.16 7.17 25.14
N PRO A 222 12.24 7.91 24.82
CA PRO A 222 12.17 9.37 24.71
C PRO A 222 11.18 9.86 23.67
N ILE A 223 11.11 9.23 22.48
CA ILE A 223 10.17 9.63 21.41
C ILE A 223 8.73 9.46 21.88
N PHE A 224 8.37 8.30 22.40
CA PHE A 224 7.00 8.05 22.88
C PHE A 224 6.67 8.89 24.13
N SER A 225 7.65 9.18 24.99
CA SER A 225 7.47 10.11 26.11
C SER A 225 7.18 11.54 25.64
N SER A 226 7.84 12.01 24.58
CA SER A 226 7.58 13.32 23.99
C SER A 226 6.19 13.37 23.34
N ILE A 227 5.76 12.30 22.63
CA ILE A 227 4.40 12.20 22.09
C ILE A 227 3.36 12.25 23.21
N LYS A 228 3.51 11.43 24.26
CA LYS A 228 2.59 11.41 25.42
C LYS A 228 2.51 12.76 26.12
N LYS A 229 3.66 13.43 26.31
CA LYS A 229 3.70 14.77 26.90
C LYS A 229 2.91 15.77 26.05
N SER A 230 3.15 15.80 24.74
CA SER A 230 2.47 16.70 23.83
C SER A 230 0.95 16.47 23.79
N ILE A 231 0.50 15.19 23.83
CA ILE A 231 -0.93 14.84 23.88
C ILE A 231 -1.59 15.24 25.19
N LYS A 232 -0.87 15.21 26.32
CA LYS A 232 -1.39 15.75 27.60
C LYS A 232 -1.59 17.26 27.57
N GLU A 233 -0.69 17.98 26.91
CA GLU A 233 -0.75 19.43 26.76
C GLU A 233 -1.79 19.87 25.72
N ASN A 234 -1.88 19.14 24.61
CA ASN A 234 -2.80 19.37 23.48
C ASN A 234 -3.48 18.04 23.11
N PRO A 235 -4.65 17.73 23.69
CA PRO A 235 -5.28 16.43 23.52
C PRO A 235 -5.58 16.08 22.06
N ILE A 236 -5.08 14.92 21.61
CA ILE A 236 -5.37 14.32 20.33
C ILE A 236 -5.94 12.93 20.57
N SER A 237 -7.10 12.67 19.98
CA SER A 237 -7.74 11.35 19.96
C SER A 237 -7.89 10.88 18.52
N VAL A 238 -8.04 9.57 18.35
CA VAL A 238 -8.15 8.93 17.03
C VAL A 238 -9.49 8.22 16.92
N ALA A 239 -10.18 8.39 15.80
CA ALA A 239 -11.37 7.64 15.43
C ALA A 239 -11.02 6.59 14.37
N CYS A 240 -11.69 5.43 14.38
CA CYS A 240 -11.51 4.43 13.36
C CYS A 240 -12.83 3.78 12.99
N ASP A 241 -13.10 3.70 11.69
CA ASP A 241 -14.10 2.79 11.16
C ASP A 241 -13.40 1.49 10.77
N LEU A 242 -13.50 0.47 11.61
CA LEU A 242 -12.82 -0.81 11.42
C LEU A 242 -13.49 -1.68 10.36
N ASN A 243 -14.73 -1.38 9.97
CA ASN A 243 -15.51 -2.04 8.92
C ASN A 243 -15.40 -3.57 8.92
N GLY A 244 -15.42 -4.18 10.11
CA GLY A 244 -15.34 -5.64 10.26
C GLY A 244 -14.05 -6.28 9.79
N SER A 245 -13.01 -5.51 9.52
CA SER A 245 -11.71 -5.94 8.98
C SER A 245 -10.88 -6.75 9.98
N ALA A 246 -9.77 -7.32 9.51
CA ALA A 246 -8.81 -8.03 10.35
C ALA A 246 -8.23 -7.15 11.48
N ARG A 247 -8.27 -5.83 11.34
CA ARG A 247 -7.81 -4.88 12.38
C ARG A 247 -8.68 -4.91 13.64
N CYS A 248 -9.92 -5.35 13.58
CA CYS A 248 -10.74 -5.57 14.79
C CYS A 248 -10.08 -6.51 15.81
N LEU A 249 -9.20 -7.42 15.35
CA LEU A 249 -8.50 -8.42 16.17
C LEU A 249 -6.98 -8.16 16.26
N SER A 250 -6.54 -6.93 15.96
CA SER A 250 -5.12 -6.56 15.90
C SER A 250 -4.69 -5.71 17.11
N ILE A 251 -3.56 -5.00 16.98
CA ILE A 251 -2.92 -4.28 18.10
C ILE A 251 -3.43 -2.84 18.30
N ASP A 252 -4.30 -2.33 17.43
CA ASP A 252 -4.64 -0.90 17.38
C ASP A 252 -5.08 -0.35 18.73
N SER A 253 -6.12 -0.92 19.33
CA SER A 253 -6.63 -0.50 20.64
C SER A 253 -5.57 -0.58 21.74
N LYS A 254 -4.72 -1.62 21.70
CA LYS A 254 -3.62 -1.79 22.65
C LYS A 254 -2.58 -0.66 22.51
N ILE A 255 -2.14 -0.39 21.27
CA ILE A 255 -1.10 0.62 21.01
C ILE A 255 -1.58 2.01 21.39
N PHE A 256 -2.81 2.38 21.06
CA PHE A 256 -3.35 3.68 21.46
C PHE A 256 -3.47 3.80 22.98
N ALA A 257 -3.96 2.75 23.66
CA ALA A 257 -4.07 2.73 25.12
C ALA A 257 -2.69 2.83 25.82
N GLU A 258 -1.69 2.05 25.37
CA GLU A 258 -0.32 2.11 25.89
C GLU A 258 0.33 3.49 25.72
N ASN A 259 -0.12 4.26 24.72
CA ASN A 259 0.39 5.60 24.44
C ASN A 259 -0.53 6.74 24.93
N GLU A 260 -1.54 6.40 25.76
CA GLU A 260 -2.43 7.36 26.41
C GLU A 260 -3.23 8.20 25.39
N ILE A 261 -3.53 7.62 24.21
CA ILE A 261 -4.30 8.22 23.13
C ILE A 261 -5.71 7.63 23.16
N PRO A 262 -6.76 8.43 23.44
CA PRO A 262 -8.12 7.92 23.35
C PRO A 262 -8.45 7.45 21.92
N PHE A 263 -8.99 6.24 21.81
CA PHE A 263 -9.29 5.59 20.54
C PHE A 263 -10.76 5.20 20.49
N PHE A 264 -11.48 5.72 19.50
CA PHE A 264 -12.91 5.49 19.29
C PHE A 264 -13.12 4.66 18.04
N THR A 265 -13.98 3.64 18.12
CA THR A 265 -14.23 2.73 17.00
C THR A 265 -15.70 2.63 16.65
N ILE A 266 -15.98 2.38 15.35
CA ILE A 266 -17.26 1.89 14.85
C ILE A 266 -17.02 0.66 13.98
N ASN A 267 -18.07 -0.14 13.75
CA ASN A 267 -18.02 -1.35 12.94
C ASN A 267 -16.86 -2.29 13.34
N ASP A 268 -16.63 -2.40 14.65
CA ASP A 268 -15.49 -3.08 15.26
C ASP A 268 -15.68 -4.57 15.56
N GLU A 269 -16.78 -5.15 15.06
CA GLU A 269 -17.02 -6.58 15.14
C GLU A 269 -16.46 -7.28 13.89
N ALA A 270 -15.39 -8.05 14.08
CA ALA A 270 -14.73 -8.79 12.98
C ALA A 270 -15.72 -9.65 12.19
N PHE A 271 -15.56 -9.74 10.88
CA PHE A 271 -16.43 -10.41 9.91
C PHE A 271 -17.75 -9.68 9.59
N LYS A 272 -18.15 -8.65 10.33
CA LYS A 272 -19.34 -7.85 10.04
C LYS A 272 -18.96 -6.63 9.20
N ILE A 273 -18.81 -6.86 7.90
CA ILE A 273 -18.52 -5.79 6.95
C ILE A 273 -19.78 -4.95 6.75
N ALA A 274 -19.72 -3.67 7.10
CA ALA A 274 -20.85 -2.75 7.12
C ALA A 274 -21.07 -2.04 5.78
N HIS A 275 -20.00 -1.80 5.04
CA HIS A 275 -20.01 -1.11 3.74
C HIS A 275 -18.83 -1.56 2.87
N GLU A 276 -18.65 -0.97 1.70
CA GLU A 276 -17.54 -1.33 0.80
C GLU A 276 -16.18 -1.19 1.50
N ILE A 277 -15.28 -2.15 1.20
CA ILE A 277 -14.00 -2.34 1.90
C ILE A 277 -12.84 -1.55 1.29
N ILE A 278 -13.12 -0.62 0.38
CA ILE A 278 -12.11 0.20 -0.29
C ILE A 278 -11.97 1.52 0.46
N PRO A 279 -10.83 1.85 1.10
CA PRO A 279 -10.65 3.07 1.88
C PRO A 279 -10.36 4.29 0.99
N GLU A 280 -11.25 4.55 0.04
CA GLU A 280 -11.24 5.72 -0.83
C GLU A 280 -12.30 6.74 -0.35
N PRO A 281 -12.29 7.98 -0.85
CA PRO A 281 -13.11 9.07 -0.30
C PRO A 281 -14.58 8.73 -0.16
N GLU A 282 -15.14 7.92 -1.05
CA GLU A 282 -16.55 7.50 -1.06
C GLU A 282 -16.94 6.68 0.17
N ASN A 283 -15.98 5.97 0.77
CA ASN A 283 -16.19 5.12 1.95
C ASN A 283 -15.64 5.76 3.23
N LEU A 284 -14.71 6.71 3.13
CA LEU A 284 -14.20 7.46 4.29
C LEU A 284 -15.26 8.39 4.91
N ILE A 285 -16.38 8.61 4.24
CA ILE A 285 -17.52 9.38 4.76
C ILE A 285 -18.06 8.81 6.08
N TYR A 286 -18.03 7.47 6.25
CA TYR A 286 -18.50 6.84 7.50
C TYR A 286 -17.62 7.22 8.69
N CYS A 287 -16.30 7.21 8.51
CA CYS A 287 -15.37 7.69 9.52
C CYS A 287 -15.52 9.19 9.77
N ALA A 288 -15.72 10.00 8.72
CA ALA A 288 -15.96 11.43 8.83
C ALA A 288 -17.24 11.74 9.62
N ASP A 289 -18.33 11.05 9.34
CA ASP A 289 -19.60 11.23 10.06
C ASP A 289 -19.49 10.75 11.52
N PHE A 290 -18.72 9.71 11.78
CA PHE A 290 -18.41 9.27 13.15
C PHE A 290 -17.63 10.35 13.91
N MET A 291 -16.63 10.99 13.29
CA MET A 291 -15.92 12.12 13.91
C MET A 291 -16.85 13.28 14.21
N LYS A 292 -17.79 13.65 13.30
CA LYS A 292 -18.81 14.68 13.57
C LYS A 292 -19.66 14.33 14.77
N LYS A 293 -20.12 13.09 14.88
CA LYS A 293 -20.90 12.60 16.02
C LYS A 293 -20.11 12.76 17.32
N LEU A 294 -18.85 12.29 17.36
CA LEU A 294 -18.00 12.41 18.53
C LEU A 294 -17.82 13.86 18.97
N HIS A 295 -17.59 14.79 18.04
CA HIS A 295 -17.51 16.22 18.35
C HIS A 295 -18.83 16.77 18.90
N SER A 296 -19.98 16.38 18.34
CA SER A 296 -21.29 16.78 18.85
C SER A 296 -21.58 16.28 20.27
N GLU A 297 -20.93 15.19 20.68
CA GLU A 297 -20.97 14.61 22.02
C GLU A 297 -19.92 15.21 22.97
N GLY A 298 -19.15 16.20 22.53
CA GLY A 298 -18.16 16.92 23.33
C GLY A 298 -16.73 16.36 23.25
N ASN A 299 -16.46 15.36 22.40
CA ASN A 299 -15.13 14.77 22.22
C ASN A 299 -14.28 15.60 21.24
N ASN A 300 -14.01 16.86 21.56
CA ASN A 300 -13.32 17.83 20.69
C ASN A 300 -11.83 17.49 20.44
N SER A 301 -11.27 16.54 21.17
CA SER A 301 -9.91 16.06 20.98
C SER A 301 -9.74 15.09 19.80
N VAL A 302 -10.82 14.63 19.18
CA VAL A 302 -10.76 13.74 18.02
C VAL A 302 -10.26 14.53 16.80
N LYS A 303 -8.97 14.39 16.49
CA LYS A 303 -8.30 15.15 15.42
C LYS A 303 -7.96 14.32 14.21
N LEU A 304 -7.80 13.01 14.36
CA LEU A 304 -7.44 12.08 13.29
C LEU A 304 -8.44 10.93 13.23
N GLY A 305 -8.67 10.43 12.02
CA GLY A 305 -9.46 9.24 11.78
C GLY A 305 -8.90 8.43 10.61
N TYR A 306 -9.23 7.14 10.55
CA TYR A 306 -8.85 6.26 9.44
C TYR A 306 -9.85 5.12 9.25
N MET A 307 -9.81 4.51 8.07
CA MET A 307 -10.56 3.31 7.74
C MET A 307 -9.61 2.34 7.03
N PRO A 308 -9.43 1.09 7.53
CA PRO A 308 -8.65 0.05 6.86
C PRO A 308 -9.48 -0.67 5.78
N ASP A 309 -8.79 -1.36 4.84
CA ASP A 309 -9.40 -2.39 4.01
C ASP A 309 -9.49 -3.73 4.76
N CYS A 310 -9.96 -4.79 4.09
CA CYS A 310 -10.30 -6.06 4.75
C CYS A 310 -9.08 -6.72 5.44
N ASP A 311 -7.90 -6.70 4.82
CA ASP A 311 -6.65 -7.21 5.39
C ASP A 311 -5.85 -6.17 6.18
N GLY A 312 -6.36 -4.94 6.25
CA GLY A 312 -5.86 -3.89 7.13
C GLY A 312 -4.48 -3.35 6.78
N ASP A 313 -4.06 -3.44 5.52
CA ASP A 313 -2.79 -2.87 5.06
C ASP A 313 -2.96 -1.46 4.45
N ARG A 314 -4.16 -1.09 4.00
CA ARG A 314 -4.50 0.26 3.56
C ARG A 314 -5.22 1.01 4.68
N GLY A 315 -5.13 2.33 4.64
CA GLY A 315 -5.85 3.18 5.57
C GLY A 315 -5.64 4.63 5.20
N ASN A 316 -6.59 5.21 4.44
CA ASN A 316 -6.59 6.62 4.18
C ASN A 316 -7.18 7.39 5.38
N ILE A 317 -6.87 8.67 5.44
CA ILE A 317 -7.01 9.51 6.63
C ILE A 317 -8.14 10.50 6.48
N VAL A 318 -8.90 10.65 7.55
CA VAL A 318 -9.78 11.78 7.81
C VAL A 318 -9.16 12.60 8.94
N TYR A 319 -9.20 13.91 8.86
CA TYR A 319 -8.78 14.77 9.96
C TYR A 319 -9.84 15.82 10.29
N TRP A 320 -9.87 16.27 11.52
CA TRP A 320 -10.71 17.39 11.92
C TRP A 320 -10.04 18.70 11.55
N SER A 321 -10.67 19.48 10.68
CA SER A 321 -10.25 20.83 10.38
C SER A 321 -10.71 21.77 11.49
N ASP A 322 -9.75 22.35 12.21
CA ASP A 322 -10.04 23.37 13.21
C ASP A 322 -10.48 24.70 12.58
N ASP A 323 -10.02 24.99 11.37
CA ASP A 323 -10.40 26.19 10.62
C ASP A 323 -11.85 26.16 10.14
N GLU A 324 -12.32 25.01 9.66
CA GLU A 324 -13.67 24.86 9.10
C GLU A 324 -14.64 24.19 10.08
N ASN A 325 -14.14 23.74 11.23
CA ASN A 325 -14.89 23.04 12.28
C ASN A 325 -15.69 21.83 11.74
N GLN A 326 -15.04 21.02 10.90
CA GLN A 326 -15.60 19.81 10.29
C GLN A 326 -14.52 18.80 9.91
N PRO A 327 -14.87 17.51 9.75
CA PRO A 327 -13.92 16.53 9.26
C PRO A 327 -13.63 16.75 7.78
N LYS A 328 -12.38 16.54 7.38
CA LYS A 328 -11.89 16.55 6.00
C LYS A 328 -11.29 15.21 5.63
N ILE A 329 -11.70 14.70 4.51
CA ILE A 329 -11.13 13.50 3.92
C ILE A 329 -9.92 13.89 3.08
N LEU A 330 -8.73 13.35 3.42
CA LEU A 330 -7.52 13.57 2.65
C LEU A 330 -7.52 12.66 1.41
N LYS A 331 -7.10 13.21 0.28
CA LYS A 331 -6.84 12.41 -0.91
C LYS A 331 -5.60 11.53 -0.71
N ALA A 332 -5.56 10.38 -1.35
CA ALA A 332 -4.46 9.42 -1.24
C ALA A 332 -3.05 10.06 -1.42
N GLN A 333 -2.89 10.93 -2.41
CA GLN A 333 -1.64 11.65 -2.65
C GLN A 333 -1.26 12.62 -1.51
N GLU A 334 -2.25 13.16 -0.81
CA GLU A 334 -2.03 14.05 0.35
C GLU A 334 -1.62 13.27 1.59
N VAL A 335 -2.26 12.10 1.84
CA VAL A 335 -1.88 11.18 2.91
C VAL A 335 -0.43 10.76 2.76
N PHE A 336 -0.04 10.36 1.55
CA PHE A 336 1.34 9.96 1.27
C PHE A 336 2.32 11.12 1.44
N SER A 337 1.95 12.32 0.99
CA SER A 337 2.78 13.54 1.12
C SER A 337 3.04 13.92 2.57
N LEU A 338 2.01 13.89 3.42
CA LEU A 338 2.13 14.14 4.85
C LEU A 338 3.02 13.10 5.54
N SER A 339 2.89 11.84 5.15
CA SER A 339 3.74 10.75 5.66
C SER A 339 5.20 10.94 5.25
N VAL A 340 5.46 11.29 3.99
CA VAL A 340 6.81 11.58 3.47
C VAL A 340 7.41 12.76 4.23
N LEU A 341 6.68 13.87 4.34
CA LEU A 341 7.12 15.04 5.09
C LEU A 341 7.49 14.66 6.53
N SER A 342 6.58 13.96 7.23
CA SER A 342 6.81 13.56 8.61
C SER A 342 8.04 12.68 8.75
N GLU A 343 8.19 11.65 7.94
CA GLU A 343 9.27 10.68 8.07
C GLU A 343 10.64 11.27 7.66
N LEU A 344 10.69 12.18 6.68
CA LEU A 344 11.92 12.87 6.32
C LEU A 344 12.33 13.87 7.42
N ALA A 345 11.38 14.67 7.93
CA ALA A 345 11.63 15.58 9.04
C ALA A 345 12.05 14.81 10.30
N PHE A 346 11.47 13.63 10.54
CA PHE A 346 11.81 12.77 11.66
C PHE A 346 13.24 12.22 11.56
N MET A 347 13.67 11.76 10.39
CA MET A 347 15.03 11.28 10.20
C MET A 347 16.07 12.39 10.40
N ASP A 348 15.76 13.60 9.96
CA ASP A 348 16.62 14.76 10.16
C ASP A 348 16.64 15.19 11.65
N TYR A 349 15.48 15.13 12.34
CA TYR A 349 15.38 15.33 13.78
C TYR A 349 16.21 14.31 14.57
N LEU A 350 16.16 13.02 14.20
CA LEU A 350 16.97 11.98 14.80
C LEU A 350 18.47 12.20 14.56
N ALA A 351 18.86 12.63 13.35
CA ALA A 351 20.26 12.91 13.01
C ALA A 351 20.86 14.07 13.83
N ASP A 352 20.03 15.03 14.26
CA ASP A 352 20.43 16.11 15.16
C ASP A 352 20.68 15.63 16.61
N LYS A 353 19.94 14.61 17.04
CA LYS A 353 20.04 14.03 18.39
C LYS A 353 21.05 12.89 18.48
N PHE A 354 21.13 12.08 17.44
CA PHE A 354 21.83 10.80 17.42
C PHE A 354 22.69 10.68 16.16
N PRO A 355 24.04 10.79 16.24
CA PRO A 355 24.92 10.80 15.07
C PRO A 355 24.78 9.60 14.13
N GLN A 356 24.36 8.42 14.64
CA GLN A 356 24.18 7.19 13.85
C GLN A 356 23.06 7.28 12.81
N PHE A 357 22.17 8.27 12.88
CA PHE A 357 21.13 8.51 11.89
C PHE A 357 21.56 9.42 10.73
N LYS A 358 22.77 9.98 10.80
CA LYS A 358 23.30 10.78 9.68
C LYS A 358 23.56 9.89 8.46
N SER A 359 23.08 10.32 7.31
CA SER A 359 23.34 9.65 6.04
C SER A 359 23.52 10.70 4.94
N GLU A 360 24.55 10.51 4.10
CA GLU A 360 24.79 11.34 2.93
C GLU A 360 23.92 10.93 1.74
N LYS A 361 23.59 9.62 1.65
CA LYS A 361 22.74 9.07 0.60
C LYS A 361 21.36 8.75 1.14
N LYS A 362 20.36 9.52 0.75
CA LYS A 362 18.99 9.35 1.18
C LYS A 362 18.07 9.25 -0.04
N ALA A 363 17.13 8.31 -0.02
CA ALA A 363 16.19 8.13 -1.11
C ALA A 363 14.78 7.75 -0.61
N ILE A 364 13.81 8.00 -1.48
CA ILE A 364 12.42 7.49 -1.40
C ILE A 364 12.17 6.62 -2.62
N SER A 365 11.47 5.51 -2.44
CA SER A 365 10.97 4.66 -3.53
C SER A 365 9.47 4.83 -3.66
N VAL A 366 8.97 5.25 -4.83
CA VAL A 366 7.54 5.47 -5.08
C VAL A 366 7.08 4.79 -6.36
N ASN A 367 5.76 4.55 -6.49
CA ASN A 367 5.22 4.09 -7.76
C ASN A 367 5.16 5.24 -8.78
N ASP A 368 5.10 4.88 -10.04
CA ASP A 368 5.17 5.81 -11.17
C ASP A 368 4.11 6.94 -11.14
N PRO A 369 2.80 6.68 -10.89
CA PRO A 369 1.78 7.73 -10.87
C PRO A 369 1.73 8.55 -9.58
N THR A 370 2.64 8.34 -8.63
CA THR A 370 2.77 9.23 -7.47
C THR A 370 3.02 10.67 -7.92
N SER A 371 2.30 11.64 -7.31
CA SER A 371 2.41 13.08 -7.62
C SER A 371 3.83 13.59 -7.49
N MET A 372 4.21 14.53 -8.34
CA MET A 372 5.52 15.22 -8.30
C MET A 372 5.71 16.13 -7.08
N ARG A 373 4.66 16.34 -6.26
CA ARG A 373 4.81 17.04 -4.97
C ARG A 373 5.83 16.38 -4.05
N ILE A 374 6.06 15.07 -4.24
CA ILE A 374 7.03 14.30 -3.45
C ILE A 374 8.46 14.73 -3.74
N GLU A 375 8.81 15.03 -5.00
CA GLU A 375 10.11 15.56 -5.37
C GLU A 375 10.37 16.92 -4.69
N GLU A 376 9.35 17.76 -4.59
CA GLU A 376 9.50 19.08 -3.93
C GLU A 376 9.73 18.91 -2.42
N ILE A 377 8.98 18.02 -1.76
CA ILE A 377 9.20 17.72 -0.34
C ILE A 377 10.60 17.11 -0.13
N ALA A 378 10.96 16.11 -0.92
CA ALA A 378 12.23 15.40 -0.80
C ALA A 378 13.43 16.32 -1.02
N LYS A 379 13.35 17.25 -1.97
CA LYS A 379 14.37 18.26 -2.25
C LYS A 379 14.71 19.10 -1.01
N CYS A 380 13.72 19.48 -0.19
CA CYS A 380 13.94 20.25 1.03
C CYS A 380 14.82 19.52 2.06
N PHE A 381 14.82 18.17 2.04
CA PHE A 381 15.61 17.33 2.92
C PHE A 381 16.86 16.71 2.26
N ASN A 382 17.18 17.14 1.02
CA ASN A 382 18.26 16.57 0.21
C ASN A 382 18.11 15.04 0.05
N VAL A 383 16.94 14.61 -0.42
CA VAL A 383 16.58 13.20 -0.62
C VAL A 383 16.21 12.97 -2.08
N GLU A 384 16.73 11.90 -2.68
CA GLU A 384 16.41 11.50 -4.05
C GLU A 384 15.07 10.75 -4.12
N VAL A 385 14.31 10.94 -5.19
CA VAL A 385 13.08 10.19 -5.46
C VAL A 385 13.30 9.23 -6.62
N HIS A 386 13.14 7.95 -6.37
CA HIS A 386 13.24 6.89 -7.37
C HIS A 386 11.88 6.28 -7.61
N ARG A 387 11.57 5.99 -8.88
CA ARG A 387 10.24 5.51 -9.29
C ARG A 387 10.30 4.10 -9.84
N ALA A 388 9.31 3.29 -9.45
CA ALA A 388 9.09 1.94 -9.94
C ALA A 388 7.73 1.84 -10.65
N GLU A 389 7.52 0.77 -11.39
CA GLU A 389 6.20 0.42 -11.91
C GLU A 389 5.18 0.27 -10.76
N VAL A 390 3.90 0.48 -11.06
CA VAL A 390 2.80 0.28 -10.10
C VAL A 390 2.83 -1.15 -9.53
N GLY A 391 2.62 -1.24 -8.23
CA GLY A 391 2.59 -2.47 -7.46
C GLY A 391 3.53 -2.42 -6.25
N GLU A 392 3.00 -2.76 -5.07
CA GLU A 392 3.74 -2.75 -3.81
C GLU A 392 5.08 -3.49 -3.89
N ALA A 393 5.09 -4.67 -4.52
CA ALA A 393 6.31 -5.46 -4.70
C ALA A 393 7.41 -4.69 -5.46
N ASN A 394 7.04 -3.86 -6.45
CA ASN A 394 8.01 -3.11 -7.24
C ASN A 394 8.66 -2.00 -6.41
N VAL A 395 7.90 -1.24 -5.63
CA VAL A 395 8.46 -0.17 -4.78
C VAL A 395 9.28 -0.75 -3.63
N VAL A 396 8.88 -1.91 -3.08
CA VAL A 396 9.65 -2.62 -2.04
C VAL A 396 10.98 -3.13 -2.60
N ASN A 397 10.97 -3.74 -3.79
CA ASN A 397 12.18 -4.25 -4.43
C ASN A 397 13.13 -3.12 -4.82
N LEU A 398 12.62 -2.01 -5.38
CA LEU A 398 13.44 -0.83 -5.65
C LEU A 398 14.09 -0.29 -4.36
N ALA A 399 13.35 -0.25 -3.25
CA ALA A 399 13.92 0.15 -1.97
C ALA A 399 15.01 -0.82 -1.48
N ARG A 400 14.86 -2.14 -1.71
CA ARG A 400 15.91 -3.13 -1.42
C ARG A 400 17.16 -2.89 -2.27
N GLU A 401 17.01 -2.65 -3.57
CA GLU A 401 18.11 -2.33 -4.49
C GLU A 401 18.85 -1.06 -4.06
N LEU A 402 18.12 0.00 -3.69
CA LEU A 402 18.72 1.26 -3.20
C LEU A 402 19.47 1.06 -1.88
N ARG A 403 18.92 0.29 -0.94
CA ARG A 403 19.61 -0.04 0.34
C ARG A 403 20.90 -0.83 0.10
N ASN A 404 20.91 -1.74 -0.88
CA ASN A 404 22.13 -2.46 -1.29
C ASN A 404 23.19 -1.52 -1.89
N GLN A 405 22.79 -0.34 -2.38
CA GLN A 405 23.67 0.74 -2.85
C GLN A 405 24.01 1.76 -1.74
N ASN A 406 23.72 1.41 -0.47
CA ASN A 406 23.94 2.22 0.73
C ASN A 406 23.07 3.48 0.83
N TYR A 407 21.92 3.52 0.17
CA TYR A 407 20.92 4.57 0.42
C TYR A 407 20.15 4.29 1.72
N GLN A 408 19.94 5.33 2.50
CA GLN A 408 18.95 5.31 3.57
C GLN A 408 17.55 5.55 2.94
N VAL A 409 16.75 4.50 2.84
CA VAL A 409 15.37 4.58 2.34
C VAL A 409 14.42 4.41 3.52
N ARG A 410 13.98 5.54 4.09
CA ARG A 410 13.10 5.53 5.27
C ARG A 410 11.66 5.25 4.92
N ILE A 411 11.16 5.87 3.85
CA ILE A 411 9.77 5.76 3.42
C ILE A 411 9.70 5.36 1.95
N LEU A 412 8.73 4.54 1.64
CA LEU A 412 8.43 4.09 0.28
C LEU A 412 6.93 3.84 0.16
N GLY A 413 6.42 3.71 -1.06
CA GLY A 413 5.02 3.35 -1.23
C GLY A 413 4.38 3.83 -2.53
N GLU A 414 3.08 3.72 -2.55
CA GLU A 414 2.23 4.05 -3.69
C GLU A 414 1.35 5.25 -3.38
N GLY A 415 1.86 6.46 -3.60
CA GLY A 415 1.13 7.70 -3.33
C GLY A 415 -0.21 7.79 -4.05
N SER A 416 -0.34 7.11 -5.19
CA SER A 416 -1.59 7.07 -5.96
C SER A 416 -2.76 6.40 -5.23
N ASN A 417 -2.50 5.57 -4.22
CA ASN A 417 -3.53 4.92 -3.39
C ASN A 417 -3.33 5.13 -1.87
N GLY A 418 -2.48 6.10 -1.48
CA GLY A 418 -2.18 6.40 -0.08
C GLY A 418 -1.30 5.36 0.63
N GLY A 419 -0.82 4.34 -0.10
CA GLY A 419 -0.08 3.22 0.47
C GLY A 419 1.30 3.60 0.96
N THR A 420 1.46 3.71 2.28
CA THR A 420 2.69 4.11 2.96
C THR A 420 3.37 2.92 3.62
N ILE A 421 4.66 2.73 3.32
CA ILE A 421 5.52 1.72 3.94
C ILE A 421 6.69 2.44 4.61
N THR A 422 6.88 2.22 5.89
CA THR A 422 7.94 2.85 6.66
C THR A 422 8.98 1.81 7.08
N ASN A 423 10.23 2.03 6.67
CA ASN A 423 11.34 1.11 6.99
C ASN A 423 11.45 0.87 8.52
N PRO A 424 11.66 -0.37 8.98
CA PRO A 424 12.03 -1.59 8.24
C PRO A 424 10.87 -2.46 7.76
N ALA A 425 9.63 -1.96 7.72
CA ALA A 425 8.51 -2.70 7.15
C ALA A 425 8.67 -2.92 5.62
N ALA A 426 8.05 -3.96 5.12
CA ALA A 426 7.93 -4.29 3.70
C ALA A 426 6.46 -4.38 3.25
N VAL A 427 5.53 -3.88 4.07
CA VAL A 427 4.09 -3.82 3.84
C VAL A 427 3.55 -2.49 4.35
N ARG A 428 2.49 -2.01 3.74
CA ARG A 428 1.74 -0.84 4.20
C ARG A 428 1.12 -1.08 5.57
N ASP A 429 0.97 -0.02 6.35
CA ASP A 429 0.35 -0.11 7.66
C ASP A 429 -0.30 1.21 8.07
N PRO A 430 -1.63 1.28 8.21
CA PRO A 430 -2.33 2.51 8.59
C PRO A 430 -1.96 3.05 9.97
N ILE A 431 -1.63 2.17 10.94
CA ILE A 431 -1.22 2.65 12.27
C ILE A 431 0.12 3.38 12.19
N ASN A 432 1.05 2.94 11.33
CA ASN A 432 2.29 3.66 11.10
C ASN A 432 2.05 5.01 10.42
N THR A 433 1.05 5.10 9.53
CA THR A 433 0.63 6.36 8.90
C THR A 433 0.06 7.33 9.95
N ILE A 434 -0.83 6.86 10.84
CA ILE A 434 -1.35 7.68 11.96
C ILE A 434 -0.20 8.15 12.86
N PHE A 435 0.74 7.27 13.21
CA PHE A 435 1.87 7.66 14.05
C PHE A 435 2.90 8.56 13.34
N ALA A 436 2.97 8.54 12.01
CA ALA A 436 3.71 9.55 11.26
C ALA A 436 3.08 10.94 11.48
N LEU A 437 1.74 11.06 11.38
CA LEU A 437 1.04 12.31 11.65
C LEU A 437 1.13 12.72 13.13
N LEU A 438 1.01 11.78 14.07
CA LEU A 438 1.20 12.07 15.50
C LEU A 438 2.61 12.58 15.80
N LYS A 439 3.66 11.99 15.20
CA LYS A 439 5.03 12.51 15.31
C LYS A 439 5.12 13.95 14.79
N LEU A 440 4.53 14.22 13.62
CA LEU A 440 4.53 15.53 13.01
C LEU A 440 3.87 16.59 13.90
N LEU A 441 2.77 16.25 14.56
CA LEU A 441 2.01 17.14 15.43
C LEU A 441 2.61 17.28 16.85
N CYS A 442 3.26 16.24 17.36
CA CYS A 442 3.67 16.12 18.76
C CYS A 442 5.15 16.36 19.02
N LEU A 443 6.05 16.08 18.05
CA LEU A 443 7.49 16.31 18.24
C LEU A 443 7.80 17.78 17.92
N LYS A 444 7.71 18.61 18.95
CA LYS A 444 7.93 20.06 18.91
C LYS A 444 9.40 20.39 19.22
N ASP A 445 9.74 21.68 19.18
CA ASP A 445 11.06 22.18 19.53
C ASP A 445 11.43 21.76 20.95
N GLU A 446 12.68 21.36 21.15
CA GLU A 446 13.20 21.00 22.46
C GLU A 446 14.62 21.56 22.69
N VAL A 447 14.94 21.83 23.94
CA VAL A 447 16.28 22.25 24.35
C VAL A 447 16.97 21.06 25.01
N LEU A 448 18.05 20.61 24.41
CA LEU A 448 18.88 19.52 24.97
C LEU A 448 19.65 19.99 26.22
N PRO A 449 20.12 19.06 27.08
CA PRO A 449 20.89 19.40 28.31
C PRO A 449 22.13 20.28 28.06
N ASN A 450 22.71 20.20 26.86
CA ASN A 450 23.85 21.02 26.45
C ASN A 450 23.48 22.41 25.89
N GLY A 451 22.21 22.79 25.99
CA GLY A 451 21.69 24.07 25.48
C GLY A 451 21.40 24.11 23.96
N LYS A 452 21.67 23.01 23.21
CA LYS A 452 21.34 22.93 21.79
C LYS A 452 19.83 22.87 21.61
N ILE A 453 19.28 23.72 20.74
CA ILE A 453 17.88 23.65 20.30
C ILE A 453 17.78 22.63 19.15
N VAL A 454 16.87 21.67 19.30
CA VAL A 454 16.48 20.74 18.25
C VAL A 454 15.08 21.12 17.80
N LEU A 455 14.95 21.49 16.53
CA LEU A 455 13.66 21.89 15.96
C LEU A 455 12.70 20.72 15.86
N GLY A 456 11.44 20.92 16.17
CA GLY A 456 10.36 19.99 15.96
C GLY A 456 10.10 19.71 14.46
N LEU A 457 9.30 18.70 14.17
CA LEU A 457 9.18 18.22 12.78
C LEU A 457 8.53 19.27 11.86
N PHE A 458 7.45 19.91 12.29
CA PHE A 458 6.78 20.93 11.48
C PHE A 458 7.61 22.21 11.35
N HIS A 459 8.27 22.65 12.43
CA HIS A 459 9.17 23.81 12.37
C HIS A 459 10.33 23.57 11.38
N ARG A 460 10.91 22.39 11.42
CA ARG A 460 11.97 21.93 10.50
C ARG A 460 11.51 21.99 9.05
N TRP A 461 10.30 21.50 8.78
CA TRP A 461 9.69 21.60 7.46
C TRP A 461 9.51 23.05 7.02
N CYS A 462 8.89 23.89 7.86
CA CYS A 462 8.68 25.30 7.53
C CYS A 462 9.99 26.01 7.20
N LYS A 463 11.04 25.72 7.97
CA LYS A 463 12.37 26.28 7.72
C LYS A 463 12.97 25.84 6.39
N PHE A 464 12.93 24.54 6.09
CA PHE A 464 13.56 23.99 4.88
C PHE A 464 12.76 24.27 3.60
N SER A 465 11.46 24.43 3.71
CA SER A 465 10.58 24.78 2.59
C SER A 465 10.44 26.29 2.36
N GLY A 466 11.11 27.13 3.17
CA GLY A 466 11.00 28.60 3.07
C GLY A 466 9.69 29.16 3.63
N ASN A 467 8.93 28.40 4.38
CA ASN A 467 7.66 28.77 5.00
C ASN A 467 7.79 29.11 6.50
N GLU A 468 8.97 29.52 6.96
CA GLU A 468 9.25 29.73 8.40
C GLU A 468 8.30 30.77 9.02
N SER A 469 7.85 31.76 8.25
CA SER A 469 6.87 32.75 8.70
C SER A 469 5.47 32.19 8.98
N LEU A 470 5.16 30.98 8.48
CA LEU A 470 3.89 30.29 8.72
C LEU A 470 3.94 29.37 9.94
N TYR A 471 5.12 29.15 10.52
CA TYR A 471 5.24 28.36 11.73
C TYR A 471 4.68 29.09 12.95
N ARG A 472 3.90 28.36 13.73
CA ARG A 472 3.44 28.78 15.06
C ARG A 472 3.49 27.60 16.02
N GLU A 473 3.70 27.83 17.30
CA GLU A 473 3.86 26.75 18.29
C GLU A 473 2.59 25.89 18.43
N ASN A 474 1.43 26.52 18.37
CA ASN A 474 0.12 25.86 18.46
C ASN A 474 -0.48 25.61 17.08
N PHE A 475 0.29 25.00 16.20
CA PHE A 475 -0.15 24.62 14.86
C PHE A 475 -1.09 23.41 14.88
N THR A 476 -1.92 23.32 13.86
CA THR A 476 -2.85 22.22 13.60
C THR A 476 -2.48 21.51 12.31
N LEU A 477 -3.19 20.44 11.97
CA LEU A 477 -2.98 19.78 10.67
C LEU A 477 -3.39 20.67 9.48
N ASP A 478 -4.34 21.63 9.69
CA ASP A 478 -4.65 22.64 8.67
C ASP A 478 -3.42 23.51 8.34
N ASP A 479 -2.66 23.91 9.35
CA ASP A 479 -1.43 24.69 9.12
C ASP A 479 -0.41 23.89 8.31
N VAL A 480 -0.25 22.59 8.62
CA VAL A 480 0.64 21.70 7.88
C VAL A 480 0.20 21.56 6.42
N THR A 481 -1.08 21.27 6.19
CA THR A 481 -1.61 21.05 4.83
C THR A 481 -1.50 22.29 3.95
N LYS A 482 -1.62 23.48 4.52
CA LYS A 482 -1.43 24.77 3.80
C LYS A 482 -0.01 24.96 3.28
N THR A 483 0.99 24.34 3.93
CA THR A 483 2.41 24.46 3.55
C THR A 483 2.86 23.41 2.55
N LEU A 484 2.04 22.39 2.30
CA LEU A 484 2.39 21.34 1.31
C LEU A 484 2.44 21.90 -0.12
N PRO A 485 3.35 21.37 -0.97
CA PRO A 485 3.31 21.67 -2.40
C PRO A 485 1.94 21.31 -3.00
N LYS A 486 1.31 22.28 -3.66
CA LYS A 486 -0.05 22.12 -4.20
C LYS A 486 -0.02 21.55 -5.61
N TYR A 487 -0.73 20.45 -5.81
CA TYR A 487 -0.93 19.80 -7.09
C TYR A 487 -2.39 19.37 -7.22
N ILE A 488 -2.91 19.45 -8.43
CA ILE A 488 -4.18 18.83 -8.81
C ILE A 488 -3.84 17.51 -9.50
N THR A 489 -4.23 16.41 -8.85
CA THR A 489 -3.90 15.06 -9.31
C THR A 489 -5.18 14.27 -9.52
N THR A 490 -5.31 13.60 -10.67
CA THR A 490 -6.41 12.66 -10.94
C THR A 490 -6.39 11.51 -9.91
N GLY A 491 -7.50 11.22 -9.27
CA GLY A 491 -7.64 10.08 -8.37
C GLY A 491 -7.73 8.76 -9.14
N VAL A 492 -7.11 7.70 -8.63
CA VAL A 492 -7.09 6.37 -9.30
C VAL A 492 -8.46 5.70 -9.33
N SER A 493 -9.36 6.04 -8.39
CA SER A 493 -10.74 5.53 -8.31
C SER A 493 -11.73 6.32 -9.16
N GLU A 494 -11.35 7.51 -9.64
CA GLU A 494 -12.25 8.33 -10.44
C GLU A 494 -12.64 7.61 -11.74
N PRO A 495 -13.93 7.58 -12.13
CA PRO A 495 -14.38 6.93 -13.38
C PRO A 495 -13.64 7.42 -14.64
N ARG A 496 -13.25 8.72 -14.67
CA ARG A 496 -12.49 9.30 -15.79
C ARG A 496 -11.03 8.81 -15.86
N ALA A 497 -10.52 8.17 -14.80
CA ALA A 497 -9.18 7.57 -14.76
C ALA A 497 -9.15 6.14 -15.35
N ILE A 498 -10.31 5.61 -15.79
CA ILE A 498 -10.44 4.25 -16.29
C ILE A 498 -10.94 4.30 -17.72
N LEU A 499 -10.15 3.78 -18.66
CA LEU A 499 -10.53 3.64 -20.06
C LEU A 499 -10.65 2.16 -20.40
N HIS A 500 -11.73 1.79 -21.09
CA HIS A 500 -11.87 0.47 -21.68
C HIS A 500 -11.30 0.51 -23.11
N ILE A 501 -10.32 -0.36 -23.37
CA ILE A 501 -9.61 -0.47 -24.65
C ILE A 501 -9.89 -1.82 -25.32
N GLN A 502 -9.83 -1.85 -26.64
CA GLN A 502 -10.02 -3.06 -27.45
C GLN A 502 -8.68 -3.72 -27.80
N ASN A 503 -7.63 -2.92 -28.01
CA ASN A 503 -6.31 -3.41 -28.38
C ASN A 503 -5.59 -4.01 -27.18
N SER A 504 -5.49 -5.34 -27.11
CA SER A 504 -4.76 -6.07 -26.08
C SER A 504 -3.22 -5.98 -26.23
N ASN A 505 -2.73 -5.55 -27.40
CA ASN A 505 -1.30 -5.32 -27.63
C ASN A 505 -0.93 -3.89 -27.22
N HIS A 506 -0.55 -3.73 -25.95
CA HIS A 506 -0.20 -2.43 -25.38
C HIS A 506 1.02 -1.76 -26.04
N SER A 507 1.95 -2.54 -26.60
CA SER A 507 3.09 -2.00 -27.34
C SER A 507 2.64 -1.34 -28.65
N ASP A 508 1.73 -1.99 -29.40
CA ASP A 508 1.14 -1.44 -30.63
C ASP A 508 0.32 -0.18 -30.33
N LEU A 509 -0.55 -0.26 -29.32
CA LEU A 509 -1.36 0.89 -28.89
C LEU A 509 -0.49 2.11 -28.57
N LYS A 510 0.61 1.90 -27.80
CA LYS A 510 1.50 3.00 -27.42
C LYS A 510 2.37 3.52 -28.58
N SER A 511 2.69 2.68 -29.55
CA SER A 511 3.33 3.13 -30.80
C SER A 511 2.38 4.02 -31.62
N LYS A 512 1.11 3.67 -31.74
CA LYS A 512 0.08 4.51 -32.39
C LYS A 512 -0.15 5.80 -31.59
N TYR A 513 -0.21 5.68 -30.25
CA TYR A 513 -0.35 6.82 -29.34
C TYR A 513 0.80 7.82 -29.50
N GLN A 514 2.04 7.37 -29.65
CA GLN A 514 3.19 8.25 -29.88
C GLN A 514 2.98 9.15 -31.10
N LYS A 515 2.60 8.57 -32.25
CA LYS A 515 2.35 9.33 -33.47
C LYS A 515 1.27 10.39 -33.30
N ASN A 516 0.16 10.00 -32.63
CA ASN A 516 -0.94 10.91 -32.33
C ASN A 516 -0.53 12.01 -31.34
N PHE A 517 0.27 11.68 -30.33
CA PHE A 517 0.79 12.64 -29.35
C PHE A 517 1.78 13.62 -29.97
N GLU A 518 2.70 13.17 -30.81
CA GLU A 518 3.64 14.05 -31.52
C GLU A 518 2.92 15.04 -32.44
N LYS A 519 1.86 14.58 -33.14
CA LYS A 519 1.00 15.46 -33.93
C LYS A 519 0.26 16.47 -33.05
N PHE A 520 -0.39 16.00 -31.96
CA PHE A 520 -1.04 16.87 -30.97
C PHE A 520 -0.08 17.93 -30.43
N TRP A 521 1.17 17.55 -30.09
CA TRP A 521 2.17 18.47 -29.61
C TRP A 521 2.48 19.57 -30.63
N GLN A 522 2.66 19.23 -31.90
CA GLN A 522 2.91 20.24 -32.94
C GLN A 522 1.74 21.22 -33.11
N GLU A 523 0.52 20.74 -32.98
CA GLU A 523 -0.71 21.56 -33.12
C GLU A 523 -0.97 22.43 -31.88
N LYS A 524 -0.65 21.95 -30.68
CA LYS A 524 -1.05 22.56 -29.42
C LYS A 524 0.07 23.23 -28.64
N LYS A 525 1.35 23.07 -29.01
CA LYS A 525 2.50 23.58 -28.24
C LYS A 525 2.43 25.08 -27.96
N SER A 526 2.00 25.91 -28.92
CA SER A 526 1.86 27.36 -28.71
C SER A 526 0.76 27.67 -27.69
N TYR A 527 -0.41 27.00 -27.82
CA TYR A 527 -1.50 27.12 -26.86
C TYR A 527 -1.09 26.70 -25.44
N LEU A 528 -0.42 25.55 -25.33
CA LEU A 528 0.04 25.02 -24.03
C LEU A 528 1.10 25.95 -23.41
N PHE A 529 1.93 26.56 -24.22
CA PHE A 529 2.90 27.56 -23.76
C PHE A 529 2.19 28.83 -23.26
N ASP A 530 1.32 29.41 -24.09
CA ASP A 530 0.65 30.68 -23.78
C ASP A 530 -0.28 30.57 -22.56
N GLN A 531 -0.96 29.43 -22.41
CA GLN A 531 -1.93 29.24 -21.32
C GLN A 531 -1.31 28.70 -20.05
N TYR A 532 -0.34 27.77 -20.15
CA TYR A 532 0.13 26.96 -19.02
C TYR A 532 1.65 26.98 -18.83
N GLY A 533 2.38 27.73 -19.68
CA GLY A 533 3.83 27.85 -19.60
C GLY A 533 4.61 26.58 -19.99
N ILE A 534 3.99 25.65 -20.72
CA ILE A 534 4.63 24.41 -21.14
C ILE A 534 5.49 24.65 -22.37
N SER A 535 6.81 24.50 -22.24
CA SER A 535 7.80 24.72 -23.32
C SER A 535 8.30 23.42 -23.96
N SER A 536 8.31 22.31 -23.22
CA SER A 536 8.85 21.04 -23.68
C SER A 536 8.27 19.86 -22.92
N TRP A 537 8.56 18.63 -23.40
CA TRP A 537 8.17 17.40 -22.74
C TRP A 537 9.24 16.33 -22.83
N GLN A 538 9.16 15.32 -21.98
CA GLN A 538 9.98 14.13 -21.97
C GLN A 538 9.15 12.91 -21.64
N ALA A 539 9.32 11.82 -22.39
CA ALA A 539 8.70 10.55 -22.06
C ALA A 539 9.63 9.69 -21.20
N VAL A 540 9.02 9.00 -20.23
CA VAL A 540 9.67 8.11 -19.28
C VAL A 540 8.84 6.83 -19.18
N CYS A 541 9.46 5.67 -19.03
CA CYS A 541 8.74 4.44 -18.68
C CYS A 541 9.36 3.74 -17.48
N ASN A 542 8.50 3.06 -16.72
CA ASN A 542 8.89 2.19 -15.62
C ASN A 542 8.43 0.76 -15.89
N ASN A 543 9.39 -0.17 -15.88
CA ASN A 543 9.15 -1.62 -16.02
C ASN A 543 9.78 -2.31 -14.79
N GLY A 544 8.95 -2.81 -13.86
CA GLY A 544 9.42 -3.30 -12.57
C GLY A 544 10.15 -2.21 -11.79
N THR A 545 11.40 -2.43 -11.42
CA THR A 545 12.26 -1.46 -10.72
C THR A 545 13.08 -0.57 -11.66
N LYS A 546 13.02 -0.80 -12.97
CA LYS A 546 13.86 -0.08 -13.95
C LYS A 546 13.11 1.09 -14.57
N GLN A 547 13.70 2.27 -14.44
CA GLN A 547 13.25 3.48 -15.13
C GLN A 547 14.09 3.73 -16.39
N THR A 548 13.43 4.02 -17.50
CA THR A 548 14.06 4.49 -18.74
C THR A 548 13.63 5.93 -18.99
N ASN A 549 14.59 6.84 -18.99
CA ASN A 549 14.38 8.26 -19.24
C ASN A 549 14.59 8.58 -20.74
N SER A 550 14.04 9.71 -21.20
CA SER A 550 14.16 10.19 -22.58
C SER A 550 13.74 9.15 -23.62
N LEU A 551 12.61 8.51 -23.36
CA LEU A 551 12.11 7.44 -24.21
C LEU A 551 11.76 8.00 -25.60
N THR A 552 12.37 7.43 -26.65
CA THR A 552 12.14 7.80 -28.04
C THR A 552 11.16 6.88 -28.77
N ASP A 553 10.90 5.70 -28.19
CA ASP A 553 9.94 4.72 -28.69
C ASP A 553 9.01 4.31 -27.52
N PHE A 554 7.76 4.72 -27.58
CA PHE A 554 6.78 4.47 -26.52
C PHE A 554 6.37 2.99 -26.42
N SER A 555 6.55 2.22 -27.49
CA SER A 555 6.23 0.79 -27.52
C SER A 555 7.05 -0.03 -26.52
N VAL A 556 8.26 0.44 -26.19
CA VAL A 556 9.18 -0.19 -25.22
C VAL A 556 8.57 -0.27 -23.81
N SER A 557 7.66 0.66 -23.48
CA SER A 557 6.96 0.60 -22.18
C SER A 557 5.99 -0.59 -22.05
N ALA A 558 5.64 -1.25 -23.15
CA ALA A 558 4.81 -2.45 -23.18
C ALA A 558 3.58 -2.37 -22.24
N ARG A 559 3.46 -3.26 -21.26
CA ARG A 559 2.43 -3.19 -20.21
C ARG A 559 2.75 -2.21 -19.08
N GLY A 560 4.01 -1.82 -18.94
CA GLY A 560 4.48 -0.91 -17.88
C GLY A 560 3.90 0.49 -17.98
N GLY A 561 4.23 1.33 -17.02
CA GLY A 561 3.82 2.74 -17.00
C GLY A 561 4.52 3.54 -18.10
N LEU A 562 3.77 4.34 -18.83
CA LEU A 562 4.29 5.40 -19.71
C LEU A 562 3.88 6.74 -19.12
N LYS A 563 4.86 7.59 -18.85
CA LYS A 563 4.67 8.94 -18.32
C LYS A 563 5.26 9.96 -19.29
N ILE A 564 4.52 11.01 -19.58
CA ILE A 564 5.00 12.19 -20.32
C ILE A 564 5.00 13.35 -19.34
N ILE A 565 6.18 13.87 -19.04
CA ILE A 565 6.40 14.99 -18.13
C ILE A 565 6.54 16.25 -18.97
N PHE A 566 5.81 17.30 -18.58
CA PHE A 566 5.85 18.62 -19.23
C PHE A 566 6.66 19.60 -18.38
N TYR A 567 7.48 20.39 -19.05
CA TYR A 567 8.43 21.32 -18.45
C TYR A 567 8.15 22.76 -18.87
N ASN A 568 8.41 23.68 -17.98
CA ASN A 568 8.44 25.11 -18.31
C ASN A 568 9.77 25.50 -19.00
N GLU A 569 9.96 26.79 -19.33
CA GLU A 569 11.18 27.31 -19.97
C GLU A 569 12.44 27.10 -19.14
N GLU A 570 12.30 27.10 -17.81
CA GLU A 570 13.38 26.89 -16.84
C GLU A 570 13.74 25.40 -16.66
N LYS A 571 13.11 24.50 -17.43
CA LYS A 571 13.27 23.04 -17.31
C LYS A 571 12.73 22.47 -16.00
N ASN A 572 11.86 23.18 -15.27
CA ASN A 572 11.17 22.63 -14.12
C ASN A 572 9.95 21.80 -14.58
N PRO A 573 9.74 20.59 -14.04
CA PRO A 573 8.53 19.82 -14.33
C PRO A 573 7.32 20.50 -13.67
N ILE A 574 6.26 20.70 -14.44
CA ILE A 574 5.03 21.36 -13.96
C ILE A 574 3.77 20.54 -14.12
N SER A 575 3.78 19.52 -14.96
CA SER A 575 2.68 18.56 -15.06
C SER A 575 3.16 17.25 -15.68
N PHE A 576 2.37 16.19 -15.52
CA PHE A 576 2.53 14.97 -16.30
C PHE A 576 1.18 14.36 -16.69
N ILE A 577 1.20 13.57 -17.75
CA ILE A 577 0.20 12.55 -18.05
C ILE A 577 0.82 11.16 -17.94
N TRP A 578 0.02 10.20 -17.49
CA TRP A 578 0.47 8.84 -17.28
C TRP A 578 -0.57 7.82 -17.70
N MET A 579 -0.13 6.69 -18.26
CA MET A 579 -0.99 5.58 -18.62
C MET A 579 -0.35 4.22 -18.33
N ARG A 580 -1.20 3.24 -18.02
CA ARG A 580 -0.81 1.84 -17.86
C ARG A 580 -1.97 0.91 -18.15
N GLY A 581 -1.71 -0.18 -18.87
CA GLY A 581 -2.67 -1.27 -19.01
C GLY A 581 -2.85 -2.04 -17.71
N SER A 582 -4.08 -2.40 -17.37
CA SER A 582 -4.32 -3.35 -16.28
C SER A 582 -3.72 -4.72 -16.66
N GLY A 583 -3.14 -5.41 -15.67
CA GLY A 583 -2.64 -6.78 -15.87
C GLY A 583 -3.75 -7.83 -15.86
N THR A 584 -4.98 -7.44 -15.53
CA THR A 584 -6.08 -8.34 -15.13
C THR A 584 -7.40 -8.04 -15.81
N GLU A 585 -7.54 -6.87 -16.45
CA GLU A 585 -8.76 -6.39 -17.10
C GLU A 585 -8.41 -5.73 -18.42
N SER A 586 -9.36 -5.64 -19.34
CA SER A 586 -9.27 -4.81 -20.55
C SER A 586 -9.38 -3.30 -20.23
N ALA A 587 -8.80 -2.88 -19.12
CA ALA A 587 -8.84 -1.53 -18.62
C ALA A 587 -7.46 -0.88 -18.72
N PHE A 588 -7.47 0.39 -19.10
CA PHE A 588 -6.32 1.27 -19.12
C PHE A 588 -6.48 2.32 -18.03
N ARG A 589 -5.50 2.45 -17.16
CA ARG A 589 -5.49 3.51 -16.14
C ARG A 589 -4.77 4.73 -16.69
N VAL A 590 -5.36 5.90 -16.50
CA VAL A 590 -4.82 7.20 -16.92
C VAL A 590 -4.84 8.19 -15.77
N MET A 591 -3.82 9.03 -15.69
CA MET A 591 -3.73 10.06 -14.65
C MET A 591 -3.04 11.30 -15.20
N CYS A 592 -3.40 12.44 -14.62
CA CYS A 592 -2.67 13.70 -14.73
C CYS A 592 -2.24 14.20 -13.36
N ASP A 593 -1.16 14.96 -13.32
CA ASP A 593 -0.69 15.69 -12.16
C ASP A 593 -0.27 17.09 -12.62
N VAL A 594 -0.85 18.12 -12.05
CA VAL A 594 -0.63 19.51 -12.45
C VAL A 594 -0.24 20.35 -11.24
N LYS A 595 0.89 21.02 -11.31
CA LYS A 595 1.38 21.93 -10.28
C LYS A 595 0.51 23.18 -10.20
N VAL A 596 0.15 23.59 -9.00
CA VAL A 596 -0.43 24.91 -8.72
C VAL A 596 0.73 25.89 -8.52
N LEU A 597 0.85 26.89 -9.38
CA LEU A 597 2.04 27.74 -9.44
C LEU A 597 2.23 28.66 -8.24
N ASP A 598 1.12 29.14 -7.66
CA ASP A 598 1.09 29.94 -6.45
C ASP A 598 -0.14 29.62 -5.60
N ASN A 599 -0.26 30.24 -4.42
CA ASN A 599 -1.34 29.97 -3.48
C ASN A 599 -2.64 30.75 -3.76
N SER A 600 -2.75 31.42 -4.92
CA SER A 600 -3.97 32.16 -5.27
C SER A 600 -5.11 31.24 -5.70
N GLU A 601 -6.36 31.65 -5.49
CA GLU A 601 -7.54 30.95 -5.99
C GLU A 601 -7.53 30.86 -7.53
N ILE A 602 -6.97 31.88 -8.19
CA ILE A 602 -6.85 31.91 -9.66
C ILE A 602 -5.94 30.78 -10.14
N SER A 603 -4.76 30.62 -9.52
CA SER A 603 -3.83 29.52 -9.87
C SER A 603 -4.43 28.15 -9.57
N LEU A 604 -5.18 28.00 -8.47
CA LEU A 604 -5.85 26.77 -8.12
C LEU A 604 -6.94 26.41 -9.16
N THR A 605 -7.78 27.38 -9.52
CA THR A 605 -8.82 27.21 -10.56
C THR A 605 -8.20 26.85 -11.89
N LYS A 606 -7.17 27.58 -12.34
CA LYS A 606 -6.47 27.36 -13.58
C LYS A 606 -5.81 25.94 -13.64
N ALA A 607 -5.18 25.51 -12.55
CA ALA A 607 -4.60 24.16 -12.48
C ALA A 607 -5.68 23.07 -12.51
N THR A 608 -6.84 23.33 -11.88
CA THR A 608 -7.97 22.39 -11.90
C THR A 608 -8.58 22.25 -13.29
N GLU A 609 -8.74 23.37 -14.01
CA GLU A 609 -9.22 23.37 -15.40
C GLU A 609 -8.23 22.66 -16.32
N PHE A 610 -6.95 22.94 -16.15
CA PHE A 610 -5.89 22.33 -16.94
C PHE A 610 -5.77 20.83 -16.71
N GLU A 611 -5.88 20.35 -15.47
CA GLU A 611 -5.87 18.91 -15.20
C GLU A 611 -7.00 18.19 -15.96
N LYS A 612 -8.20 18.76 -15.96
CA LYS A 612 -9.35 18.22 -16.71
C LYS A 612 -9.09 18.21 -18.22
N GLU A 613 -8.65 19.33 -18.76
CA GLU A 613 -8.34 19.48 -20.19
C GLU A 613 -7.23 18.51 -20.62
N LEU A 614 -6.15 18.42 -19.83
CA LEU A 614 -5.00 17.57 -20.15
C LEU A 614 -5.37 16.08 -20.07
N LEU A 615 -6.18 15.67 -19.09
CA LEU A 615 -6.69 14.31 -18.98
C LEU A 615 -7.62 13.96 -20.14
N GLU A 616 -8.46 14.90 -20.58
CA GLU A 616 -9.33 14.72 -21.73
C GLU A 616 -8.52 14.55 -23.03
N TYR A 617 -7.53 15.40 -23.29
CA TYR A 617 -6.62 15.23 -24.42
C TYR A 617 -5.95 13.87 -24.39
N HIS A 618 -5.42 13.49 -23.24
CA HIS A 618 -4.74 12.20 -23.06
C HIS A 618 -5.67 11.02 -23.37
N SER A 619 -6.87 11.04 -22.82
CA SER A 619 -7.89 10.01 -23.03
C SER A 619 -8.34 9.91 -24.49
N ASN A 620 -8.52 11.06 -25.16
CA ASN A 620 -8.90 11.10 -26.57
C ASN A 620 -7.79 10.57 -27.48
N LEU A 621 -6.53 10.88 -27.18
CA LEU A 621 -5.37 10.33 -27.91
C LEU A 621 -5.27 8.81 -27.75
N ILE A 622 -5.55 8.26 -26.56
CA ILE A 622 -5.59 6.82 -26.34
C ILE A 622 -6.71 6.18 -27.13
N LYS A 623 -7.94 6.72 -27.09
CA LYS A 623 -9.08 6.22 -27.85
C LYS A 623 -8.82 6.25 -29.36
N LEU A 624 -8.20 7.31 -29.87
CA LEU A 624 -7.80 7.41 -31.27
C LEU A 624 -6.76 6.36 -31.67
N SER A 625 -5.94 5.92 -30.72
CA SER A 625 -4.87 4.93 -30.93
C SER A 625 -5.36 3.50 -30.73
N ASP A 626 -6.53 3.29 -30.13
CA ASP A 626 -7.14 2.00 -29.84
C ASP A 626 -7.82 1.35 -31.06
N SER A 627 -7.80 2.00 -32.21
CA SER A 627 -8.30 1.41 -33.44
C SER A 627 -7.47 0.17 -33.82
N ILE A 628 -8.17 -0.94 -34.05
CA ILE A 628 -7.61 -2.23 -34.49
C ILE A 628 -7.06 -2.12 -35.92
#